data_c8e40017d1ef2abb659f384cfe8cac3d
#
_entry.id   c8e40017d1ef2abb659f384cfe8cac3d
#
_cell.length_a   1.000
_cell.length_b   1.000
_cell.length_c   1.000
_cell.angle_alpha   90.00
_cell.angle_beta   90.00
_cell.angle_gamma   90.00
#
_symmetry.space_group_name_H-M   'P 1'
#
loop_
_entity.id
_entity.type
_entity.pdbx_description
1 polymer ?
#
loop_
_entity_poly.entity_id
_entity_poly.type
_entity_poly.pdbx_seq_one_letter_code
_entity_poly.pdbx_strand_id
1 'polypeptide(L)'
;MPLVVHPCGQQHLPSLRALARDPSLAHEFAQLQTDAGFDDMMADPFLPVDLRWIATRDGEPAGFAFSFLAPTHGGSFAMVRMGVVERHRRRGVGSALLAAADATLTAIRDRDHLQELNLSAWEPNPAAVGFAARHGFRHVRNFWRMERPLGTVGKPQWPAGIVVRTYDGSDRALAGFNDAYNRAFASHYHYVRSSLEDTRVITAQRHFRPDGLALAYREDECVGFCRNARYGDPGEVALIGTVPEARGIGLGRALLRWGVAWLQDDFARPVYLMVDGENESALRLYRSEGFQVALTRLHWSRAIGD
;
A
#
# COMPACT_ATOMS: atom_id res chain seq x y z
N MET A 1 -2.26 6.96 -36.54
CA MET A 1 -2.55 5.55 -36.17
C MET A 1 -3.42 5.52 -34.92
N PRO A 2 -4.23 4.47 -34.66
CA PRO A 2 -5.19 4.46 -33.58
C PRO A 2 -4.52 4.31 -32.21
N LEU A 3 -5.19 4.85 -31.18
CA LEU A 3 -4.97 4.49 -29.79
C LEU A 3 -5.65 3.14 -29.53
N VAL A 4 -4.90 2.16 -29.02
CA VAL A 4 -5.40 0.83 -28.72
C VAL A 4 -5.03 0.45 -27.29
N VAL A 5 -5.96 -0.16 -26.55
CA VAL A 5 -5.71 -0.70 -25.21
C VAL A 5 -5.87 -2.22 -25.29
N HIS A 6 -4.88 -2.93 -24.75
CA HIS A 6 -4.86 -4.39 -24.70
C HIS A 6 -4.80 -4.88 -23.25
N PRO A 7 -5.38 -6.05 -22.92
CA PRO A 7 -4.98 -6.80 -21.73
C PRO A 7 -3.47 -7.06 -21.76
N CYS A 8 -2.82 -6.87 -20.62
CA CYS A 8 -1.35 -6.97 -20.53
C CYS A 8 -0.93 -8.42 -20.26
N GLY A 9 -0.71 -9.21 -21.32
CA GLY A 9 -0.14 -10.56 -21.24
C GLY A 9 1.38 -10.58 -21.21
N GLN A 10 1.98 -11.78 -21.13
CA GLN A 10 3.43 -12.01 -21.05
C GLN A 10 4.22 -11.30 -22.16
N GLN A 11 3.68 -11.29 -23.39
CA GLN A 11 4.30 -10.62 -24.55
C GLN A 11 4.46 -9.11 -24.36
N HIS A 12 3.71 -8.50 -23.45
CA HIS A 12 3.74 -7.06 -23.19
C HIS A 12 4.69 -6.66 -22.04
N LEU A 13 5.21 -7.63 -21.27
CA LEU A 13 6.06 -7.32 -20.10
C LEU A 13 7.30 -6.50 -20.43
N PRO A 14 8.02 -6.73 -21.55
CA PRO A 14 9.15 -5.86 -21.92
C PRO A 14 8.74 -4.41 -22.14
N SER A 15 7.62 -4.17 -22.81
CA SER A 15 7.08 -2.83 -23.05
C SER A 15 6.57 -2.18 -21.75
N LEU A 16 5.90 -2.97 -20.88
CA LEU A 16 5.44 -2.50 -19.57
C LEU A 16 6.63 -2.09 -18.68
N ARG A 17 7.69 -2.90 -18.67
CA ARG A 17 8.93 -2.60 -17.94
C ARG A 17 9.59 -1.29 -18.45
N ALA A 18 9.64 -1.11 -19.77
CA ALA A 18 10.17 0.12 -20.36
C ALA A 18 9.32 1.35 -19.99
N LEU A 19 7.99 1.23 -20.05
CA LEU A 19 7.07 2.29 -19.62
C LEU A 19 7.24 2.61 -18.12
N ALA A 20 7.31 1.59 -17.27
CA ALA A 20 7.45 1.78 -15.84
C ALA A 20 8.73 2.57 -15.47
N ARG A 21 9.77 2.44 -16.26
CA ARG A 21 11.05 3.16 -16.10
C ARG A 21 11.09 4.55 -16.72
N ASP A 22 10.03 4.98 -17.40
CA ASP A 22 9.99 6.34 -17.94
C ASP A 22 10.10 7.37 -16.81
N PRO A 23 11.04 8.33 -16.87
CA PRO A 23 11.26 9.31 -15.81
C PRO A 23 10.01 10.10 -15.43
N SER A 24 9.10 10.32 -16.38
CA SER A 24 7.84 11.05 -16.15
C SER A 24 6.85 10.30 -15.25
N LEU A 25 7.11 9.01 -14.95
CA LEU A 25 6.33 8.15 -14.07
C LEU A 25 7.02 7.87 -12.73
N ALA A 26 8.27 8.28 -12.55
CA ALA A 26 9.08 7.97 -11.37
C ALA A 26 8.41 8.46 -10.06
N HIS A 27 7.78 9.63 -10.08
CA HIS A 27 7.07 10.16 -8.91
C HIS A 27 5.92 9.26 -8.45
N GLU A 28 5.14 8.72 -9.38
CA GLU A 28 3.99 7.88 -9.06
C GLU A 28 4.37 6.40 -8.82
N PHE A 29 5.39 5.92 -9.53
CA PHE A 29 5.77 4.52 -9.58
C PHE A 29 7.26 4.30 -9.23
N ALA A 30 7.73 4.94 -8.17
CA ALA A 30 9.13 4.85 -7.74
C ALA A 30 9.61 3.40 -7.56
N GLN A 31 8.76 2.54 -7.00
CA GLN A 31 9.08 1.11 -6.79
C GLN A 31 9.30 0.35 -8.11
N LEU A 32 8.73 0.81 -9.23
CA LEU A 32 8.86 0.16 -10.54
C LEU A 32 10.10 0.61 -11.33
N GLN A 33 10.87 1.55 -10.78
CA GLN A 33 12.10 2.04 -11.43
C GLN A 33 13.24 1.02 -11.36
N THR A 34 13.14 -0.01 -10.52
CA THR A 34 14.12 -1.09 -10.38
C THR A 34 13.58 -2.41 -10.93
N ASP A 35 14.47 -3.30 -11.39
CA ASP A 35 14.08 -4.64 -11.84
C ASP A 35 13.42 -5.44 -10.72
N ALA A 36 14.01 -5.42 -9.53
CA ALA A 36 13.48 -6.15 -8.39
C ALA A 36 12.05 -5.68 -8.03
N GLY A 37 11.83 -4.37 -7.93
CA GLY A 37 10.50 -3.82 -7.61
C GLY A 37 9.47 -4.09 -8.70
N PHE A 38 9.87 -4.09 -9.98
CA PHE A 38 9.01 -4.47 -11.08
C PHE A 38 8.65 -5.95 -11.03
N ASP A 39 9.64 -6.85 -10.82
CA ASP A 39 9.43 -8.29 -10.77
C ASP A 39 8.59 -8.68 -9.54
N ASP A 40 8.83 -8.08 -8.38
CA ASP A 40 8.03 -8.28 -7.18
C ASP A 40 6.56 -7.88 -7.41
N MET A 41 6.31 -6.73 -8.08
CA MET A 41 4.94 -6.32 -8.39
C MET A 41 4.27 -7.25 -9.42
N MET A 42 5.02 -7.73 -10.42
CA MET A 42 4.45 -8.65 -11.43
C MET A 42 4.13 -10.02 -10.84
N ALA A 43 4.85 -10.44 -9.79
CA ALA A 43 4.65 -11.69 -9.06
C ALA A 43 3.64 -11.57 -7.90
N ASP A 44 3.13 -10.37 -7.61
CA ASP A 44 2.21 -10.14 -6.49
C ASP A 44 0.88 -10.88 -6.74
N PRO A 45 0.49 -11.82 -5.86
CA PRO A 45 -0.77 -12.57 -5.99
C PRO A 45 -2.02 -11.68 -5.86
N PHE A 46 -1.90 -10.50 -5.25
CA PHE A 46 -3.00 -9.52 -5.14
C PHE A 46 -3.15 -8.64 -6.38
N LEU A 47 -2.29 -8.80 -7.40
CA LEU A 47 -2.36 -8.10 -8.68
C LEU A 47 -2.66 -9.10 -9.82
N PRO A 48 -3.93 -9.46 -10.06
CA PRO A 48 -4.31 -10.45 -11.07
C PRO A 48 -3.84 -10.05 -12.48
N VAL A 49 -3.45 -11.04 -13.29
CA VAL A 49 -2.93 -10.79 -14.66
C VAL A 49 -4.03 -10.23 -15.57
N ASP A 50 -5.27 -10.64 -15.39
CA ASP A 50 -6.44 -10.20 -16.13
C ASP A 50 -6.91 -8.78 -15.76
N LEU A 51 -6.34 -8.19 -14.71
CA LEU A 51 -6.57 -6.80 -14.30
C LEU A 51 -5.38 -5.89 -14.61
N ARG A 52 -4.67 -6.15 -15.72
CA ARG A 52 -3.55 -5.35 -16.19
C ARG A 52 -3.78 -4.94 -17.65
N TRP A 53 -3.52 -3.69 -17.99
CA TRP A 53 -3.73 -3.15 -19.33
C TRP A 53 -2.51 -2.36 -19.79
N ILE A 54 -2.24 -2.40 -21.10
CA ILE A 54 -1.25 -1.57 -21.76
C ILE A 54 -1.91 -0.82 -22.92
N ALA A 55 -1.61 0.46 -23.04
CA ALA A 55 -2.05 1.29 -24.15
C ALA A 55 -0.90 1.54 -25.12
N THR A 56 -1.18 1.39 -26.41
CA THR A 56 -0.28 1.78 -27.50
C THR A 56 -0.91 2.91 -28.32
N ARG A 57 -0.09 3.84 -28.74
CA ARG A 57 -0.48 4.90 -29.65
C ARG A 57 0.53 4.99 -30.79
N ASP A 58 0.01 4.94 -32.01
CA ASP A 58 0.86 4.97 -33.21
C ASP A 58 1.90 3.81 -33.26
N GLY A 59 1.56 2.67 -32.62
CA GLY A 59 2.42 1.51 -32.47
C GLY A 59 3.39 1.56 -31.29
N GLU A 60 3.51 2.71 -30.60
CA GLU A 60 4.40 2.87 -29.45
C GLU A 60 3.66 2.68 -28.10
N PRO A 61 4.30 2.05 -27.09
CA PRO A 61 3.77 2.01 -25.74
C PRO A 61 3.57 3.43 -25.19
N ALA A 62 2.36 3.73 -24.71
CA ALA A 62 1.95 5.07 -24.32
C ALA A 62 1.57 5.19 -22.85
N GLY A 63 1.15 4.08 -22.24
CA GLY A 63 0.75 4.03 -20.83
C GLY A 63 0.29 2.64 -20.42
N PHE A 64 0.03 2.49 -19.15
CA PHE A 64 -0.47 1.25 -18.55
C PHE A 64 -1.45 1.54 -17.42
N ALA A 65 -2.25 0.53 -17.10
CA ALA A 65 -3.06 0.49 -15.89
C ALA A 65 -3.03 -0.91 -15.29
N PHE A 66 -3.24 -0.99 -14.00
CA PHE A 66 -3.50 -2.23 -13.29
C PHE A 66 -4.48 -1.99 -12.15
N SER A 67 -5.20 -3.02 -11.76
CA SER A 67 -6.12 -2.98 -10.63
C SER A 67 -5.87 -4.14 -9.68
N PHE A 68 -6.02 -3.86 -8.40
CA PHE A 68 -6.20 -4.88 -7.39
C PHE A 68 -7.56 -4.72 -6.74
N LEU A 69 -8.10 -5.85 -6.29
CA LEU A 69 -9.38 -5.89 -5.59
C LEU A 69 -9.10 -6.00 -4.09
N ALA A 70 -9.81 -5.21 -3.31
CA ALA A 70 -9.72 -5.27 -1.87
C ALA A 70 -11.13 -5.39 -1.26
N PRO A 71 -11.33 -6.36 -0.37
CA PRO A 71 -12.62 -6.53 0.28
C PRO A 71 -12.95 -5.36 1.20
N THR A 72 -14.24 -5.16 1.49
CA THR A 72 -14.79 -4.25 2.50
C THR A 72 -15.88 -4.96 3.30
N HIS A 73 -16.39 -4.33 4.37
CA HIS A 73 -17.51 -4.92 5.14
C HIS A 73 -18.77 -5.18 4.31
N GLY A 74 -18.99 -4.41 3.24
CA GLY A 74 -20.22 -4.50 2.42
C GLY A 74 -20.01 -5.09 1.03
N GLY A 75 -18.79 -5.52 0.68
CA GLY A 75 -18.43 -5.99 -0.66
C GLY A 75 -16.95 -5.87 -0.92
N SER A 76 -16.57 -5.27 -2.03
CA SER A 76 -15.18 -4.98 -2.36
C SER A 76 -15.05 -3.68 -3.15
N PHE A 77 -13.84 -3.15 -3.23
CA PHE A 77 -13.50 -2.06 -4.13
C PHE A 77 -12.35 -2.46 -5.07
N ALA A 78 -12.30 -1.83 -6.22
CA ALA A 78 -11.19 -1.94 -7.14
C ALA A 78 -10.32 -0.67 -7.03
N MET A 79 -9.02 -0.83 -6.79
CA MET A 79 -8.07 0.28 -6.85
C MET A 79 -7.35 0.24 -8.18
N VAL A 80 -7.65 1.18 -9.06
CA VAL A 80 -6.96 1.32 -10.34
C VAL A 80 -5.80 2.30 -10.20
N ARG A 81 -4.63 1.84 -10.60
CA ARG A 81 -3.44 2.68 -10.76
C ARG A 81 -3.05 2.73 -12.22
N MET A 82 -2.73 3.91 -12.72
CA MET A 82 -2.38 4.09 -14.13
C MET A 82 -1.26 5.11 -14.32
N GLY A 83 -0.43 4.87 -15.33
CA GLY A 83 0.62 5.76 -15.77
C GLY A 83 0.53 6.05 -17.26
N VAL A 84 0.65 7.32 -17.64
CA VAL A 84 0.76 7.75 -19.03
C VAL A 84 2.05 8.56 -19.17
N VAL A 85 2.94 8.11 -20.02
CA VAL A 85 4.22 8.82 -20.25
C VAL A 85 3.98 10.21 -20.82
N GLU A 86 4.80 11.17 -20.46
CA GLU A 86 4.54 12.60 -20.68
C GLU A 86 4.22 12.93 -22.14
N ARG A 87 4.99 12.41 -23.09
CA ARG A 87 4.80 12.64 -24.53
C ARG A 87 3.45 12.19 -25.09
N HIS A 88 2.73 11.32 -24.35
CA HIS A 88 1.40 10.82 -24.73
C HIS A 88 0.27 11.34 -23.84
N ARG A 89 0.55 12.22 -22.87
CA ARG A 89 -0.48 12.88 -22.04
C ARG A 89 -1.36 13.80 -22.88
N ARG A 90 -2.58 14.05 -22.39
CA ARG A 90 -3.59 14.91 -23.04
C ARG A 90 -4.03 14.46 -24.44
N ARG A 91 -3.81 13.19 -24.75
CA ARG A 91 -4.14 12.55 -26.04
C ARG A 91 -5.14 11.39 -25.91
N GLY A 92 -5.93 11.34 -24.81
CA GLY A 92 -6.97 10.34 -24.57
C GLY A 92 -6.47 9.01 -23.96
N VAL A 93 -5.15 8.81 -23.80
CA VAL A 93 -4.59 7.52 -23.32
C VAL A 93 -5.12 7.13 -21.96
N GLY A 94 -5.09 8.05 -20.98
CA GLY A 94 -5.61 7.77 -19.62
C GLY A 94 -7.10 7.44 -19.62
N SER A 95 -7.91 8.15 -20.42
CA SER A 95 -9.34 7.87 -20.53
C SER A 95 -9.62 6.51 -21.17
N ALA A 96 -8.83 6.11 -22.17
CA ALA A 96 -8.97 4.79 -22.80
C ALA A 96 -8.55 3.65 -21.84
N LEU A 97 -7.48 3.85 -21.07
CA LEU A 97 -7.06 2.89 -20.02
C LEU A 97 -8.13 2.74 -18.94
N LEU A 98 -8.68 3.87 -18.47
CA LEU A 98 -9.75 3.84 -17.47
C LEU A 98 -11.01 3.15 -18.02
N ALA A 99 -11.40 3.44 -19.26
CA ALA A 99 -12.57 2.81 -19.89
C ALA A 99 -12.40 1.29 -20.04
N ALA A 100 -11.19 0.83 -20.40
CA ALA A 100 -10.89 -0.61 -20.48
C ALA A 100 -10.93 -1.28 -19.10
N ALA A 101 -10.36 -0.64 -18.07
CA ALA A 101 -10.43 -1.13 -16.70
C ALA A 101 -11.87 -1.17 -16.21
N ASP A 102 -12.64 -0.12 -16.42
CA ASP A 102 -14.03 0.02 -16.02
C ASP A 102 -14.92 -1.05 -16.65
N ALA A 103 -14.78 -1.30 -17.96
CA ALA A 103 -15.51 -2.35 -18.65
C ALA A 103 -15.22 -3.74 -18.06
N THR A 104 -13.94 -4.04 -17.78
CA THR A 104 -13.55 -5.33 -17.18
C THR A 104 -14.10 -5.47 -15.76
N LEU A 105 -13.93 -4.42 -14.94
CA LEU A 105 -14.38 -4.42 -13.55
C LEU A 105 -15.91 -4.47 -13.43
N THR A 106 -16.63 -3.82 -14.34
CA THR A 106 -18.09 -3.91 -14.42
C THR A 106 -18.54 -5.32 -14.77
N ALA A 107 -17.84 -6.00 -15.68
CA ALA A 107 -18.17 -7.38 -16.06
C ALA A 107 -17.98 -8.40 -14.92
N ILE A 108 -17.10 -8.11 -13.96
CA ILE A 108 -16.87 -8.98 -12.79
C ILE A 108 -17.56 -8.46 -11.52
N ARG A 109 -18.28 -7.36 -11.60
CA ARG A 109 -18.88 -6.64 -10.48
C ARG A 109 -19.65 -7.54 -9.52
N ASP A 110 -20.58 -8.31 -10.06
CA ASP A 110 -21.47 -9.15 -9.23
C ASP A 110 -20.73 -10.34 -8.63
N ARG A 111 -19.80 -10.94 -9.39
CA ARG A 111 -18.95 -12.05 -8.93
C ARG A 111 -18.10 -11.67 -7.74
N ASP A 112 -17.48 -10.48 -7.79
CA ASP A 112 -16.52 -10.01 -6.79
C ASP A 112 -17.13 -8.99 -5.83
N HIS A 113 -18.46 -8.79 -5.88
CA HIS A 113 -19.21 -7.85 -5.05
C HIS A 113 -18.61 -6.43 -5.07
N LEU A 114 -18.16 -5.97 -6.26
CA LEU A 114 -17.54 -4.67 -6.43
C LEU A 114 -18.55 -3.54 -6.28
N GLN A 115 -18.31 -2.63 -5.37
CA GLN A 115 -19.15 -1.45 -5.11
C GLN A 115 -18.51 -0.17 -5.64
N GLU A 116 -17.20 -0.07 -5.49
CA GLU A 116 -16.46 1.17 -5.75
C GLU A 116 -15.27 0.95 -6.68
N LEU A 117 -15.05 1.92 -7.53
CA LEU A 117 -13.83 2.11 -8.30
C LEU A 117 -13.03 3.26 -7.70
N ASN A 118 -11.82 2.98 -7.29
CA ASN A 118 -10.96 3.94 -6.64
C ASN A 118 -9.73 4.27 -7.51
N LEU A 119 -9.33 5.54 -7.45
CA LEU A 119 -8.07 6.05 -8.00
C LEU A 119 -7.22 6.63 -6.89
N SER A 120 -5.91 6.64 -7.10
CA SER A 120 -5.01 7.38 -6.22
C SER A 120 -3.82 7.98 -6.97
N ALA A 121 -3.29 9.09 -6.46
CA ALA A 121 -2.07 9.70 -6.97
C ALA A 121 -1.33 10.46 -5.86
N TRP A 122 0.00 10.56 -6.01
CA TRP A 122 0.83 11.40 -5.15
C TRP A 122 0.71 12.87 -5.55
N GLU A 123 0.63 13.77 -4.57
CA GLU A 123 0.80 15.22 -4.77
C GLU A 123 2.28 15.61 -4.96
N PRO A 124 2.55 16.69 -5.70
CA PRO A 124 1.62 17.48 -6.51
C PRO A 124 1.32 16.79 -7.85
N ASN A 125 0.05 16.60 -8.18
CA ASN A 125 -0.38 16.02 -9.46
C ASN A 125 -1.69 16.66 -9.95
N PRO A 126 -1.66 17.91 -10.43
CA PRO A 126 -2.87 18.60 -10.90
C PRO A 126 -3.54 17.88 -12.09
N ALA A 127 -2.76 17.13 -12.87
CA ALA A 127 -3.29 16.34 -13.98
C ALA A 127 -4.18 15.18 -13.47
N ALA A 128 -3.79 14.50 -12.39
CA ALA A 128 -4.59 13.45 -11.76
C ALA A 128 -5.85 14.01 -11.12
N VAL A 129 -5.77 15.16 -10.43
CA VAL A 129 -6.94 15.84 -9.85
C VAL A 129 -7.97 16.17 -10.92
N GLY A 130 -7.54 16.83 -12.01
CA GLY A 130 -8.43 17.19 -13.13
C GLY A 130 -8.94 15.96 -13.90
N PHE A 131 -8.18 14.88 -13.94
CA PHE A 131 -8.60 13.62 -14.53
C PHE A 131 -9.69 12.95 -13.68
N ALA A 132 -9.49 12.80 -12.39
CA ALA A 132 -10.45 12.21 -11.47
C ALA A 132 -11.79 12.95 -11.52
N ALA A 133 -11.77 14.28 -11.41
CA ALA A 133 -12.99 15.11 -11.50
C ALA A 133 -13.74 14.92 -12.82
N ARG A 134 -13.04 14.88 -13.96
CA ARG A 134 -13.64 14.70 -15.29
C ARG A 134 -14.32 13.34 -15.44
N HIS A 135 -13.84 12.32 -14.77
CA HIS A 135 -14.37 10.97 -14.83
C HIS A 135 -15.29 10.61 -13.66
N GLY A 136 -15.88 11.62 -12.99
CA GLY A 136 -16.92 11.44 -11.98
C GLY A 136 -16.41 11.00 -10.60
N PHE A 137 -15.09 10.95 -10.40
CA PHE A 137 -14.54 10.59 -9.10
C PHE A 137 -14.62 11.76 -8.11
N ARG A 138 -14.95 11.44 -6.87
CA ARG A 138 -14.94 12.38 -5.74
C ARG A 138 -13.76 12.07 -4.85
N HIS A 139 -13.08 13.12 -4.35
CA HIS A 139 -12.05 12.95 -3.34
C HIS A 139 -12.68 12.43 -2.05
N VAL A 140 -12.10 11.37 -1.49
CA VAL A 140 -12.67 10.69 -0.31
C VAL A 140 -11.70 10.69 0.86
N ARG A 141 -10.37 10.65 0.61
CA ARG A 141 -9.40 10.51 1.70
C ARG A 141 -7.99 10.88 1.27
N ASN A 142 -7.17 11.27 2.24
CA ASN A 142 -5.74 11.42 2.08
C ASN A 142 -5.01 10.33 2.87
N PHE A 143 -3.95 9.78 2.29
CA PHE A 143 -2.96 9.01 3.00
C PHE A 143 -1.63 9.76 2.97
N TRP A 144 -0.93 9.79 4.10
CA TRP A 144 0.34 10.48 4.20
C TRP A 144 1.48 9.49 4.29
N ARG A 145 2.46 9.69 3.43
CA ARG A 145 3.79 9.15 3.67
C ARG A 145 4.49 10.11 4.63
N MET A 146 4.76 9.62 5.82
CA MET A 146 5.53 10.37 6.79
C MET A 146 6.95 9.81 6.85
N GLU A 147 7.93 10.70 6.92
CA GLU A 147 9.35 10.36 6.99
C GLU A 147 9.97 10.89 8.26
N ARG A 148 10.88 10.10 8.82
CA ARG A 148 11.72 10.48 9.94
C ARG A 148 13.17 10.47 9.48
N PRO A 149 13.91 11.60 9.61
CA PRO A 149 15.34 11.65 9.32
C PRO A 149 16.13 10.65 10.17
N LEU A 150 17.31 10.27 9.70
CA LEU A 150 18.29 9.57 10.54
C LEU A 150 18.58 10.40 11.80
N GLY A 151 18.73 9.72 12.91
CA GLY A 151 19.06 10.33 14.17
C GLY A 151 18.74 9.43 15.35
N THR A 152 19.13 9.85 16.53
CA THR A 152 18.91 9.11 17.76
C THR A 152 17.43 8.79 17.94
N VAL A 153 17.12 7.52 18.15
CA VAL A 153 15.80 7.06 18.56
C VAL A 153 15.86 6.68 20.04
N GLY A 154 14.85 7.10 20.79
CA GLY A 154 14.76 6.73 22.20
C GLY A 154 14.61 5.21 22.34
N LYS A 155 15.22 4.61 23.35
CA LYS A 155 15.06 3.18 23.63
C LYS A 155 13.57 2.85 23.85
N PRO A 156 13.09 1.70 23.33
CA PRO A 156 11.75 1.22 23.65
C PRO A 156 11.59 1.07 25.18
N GLN A 157 10.54 1.66 25.72
CA GLN A 157 10.15 1.47 27.12
C GLN A 157 8.88 0.64 27.15
N TRP A 158 9.05 -0.65 27.40
CA TRP A 158 7.94 -1.58 27.40
C TRP A 158 7.09 -1.38 28.66
N PRO A 159 5.76 -1.28 28.52
CA PRO A 159 4.86 -1.19 29.69
C PRO A 159 5.00 -2.42 30.60
N ALA A 160 4.70 -2.25 31.87
CA ALA A 160 4.70 -3.36 32.83
C ALA A 160 3.78 -4.50 32.38
N GLY A 161 4.24 -5.74 32.53
CA GLY A 161 3.50 -6.93 32.10
C GLY A 161 3.52 -7.20 30.58
N ILE A 162 4.24 -6.41 29.78
CA ILE A 162 4.41 -6.65 28.36
C ILE A 162 5.77 -7.31 28.07
N VAL A 163 5.71 -8.44 27.40
CA VAL A 163 6.89 -9.15 26.87
C VAL A 163 6.89 -9.06 25.36
N VAL A 164 8.00 -8.63 24.76
CA VAL A 164 8.13 -8.50 23.30
C VAL A 164 9.05 -9.57 22.76
N ARG A 165 8.63 -10.23 21.69
CA ARG A 165 9.38 -11.26 20.97
C ARG A 165 9.34 -10.95 19.48
N THR A 166 10.39 -11.29 18.76
CA THR A 166 10.36 -11.33 17.30
C THR A 166 9.58 -12.56 16.84
N TYR A 167 9.01 -12.46 15.65
CA TYR A 167 8.28 -13.57 15.03
C TYR A 167 9.20 -14.77 14.81
N ASP A 168 8.81 -15.91 15.33
CA ASP A 168 9.60 -17.15 15.34
C ASP A 168 9.18 -18.18 14.28
N GLY A 169 8.18 -17.82 13.44
CA GLY A 169 7.65 -18.72 12.41
C GLY A 169 6.63 -19.74 12.92
N SER A 170 6.32 -19.76 14.21
CA SER A 170 5.37 -20.73 14.77
C SER A 170 3.92 -20.37 14.42
N ASP A 171 3.05 -21.38 14.30
CA ASP A 171 1.62 -21.20 14.10
C ASP A 171 0.97 -20.39 15.24
N ARG A 172 1.49 -20.50 16.46
CA ARG A 172 1.04 -19.70 17.62
C ARG A 172 1.35 -18.22 17.40
N ALA A 173 2.56 -17.87 16.95
CA ALA A 173 2.94 -16.49 16.68
C ALA A 173 2.15 -15.93 15.50
N LEU A 174 1.94 -16.73 14.44
CA LEU A 174 1.13 -16.36 13.29
C LEU A 174 -0.32 -16.06 13.69
N ALA A 175 -0.94 -16.95 14.46
CA ALA A 175 -2.31 -16.78 14.94
C ALA A 175 -2.44 -15.56 15.86
N GLY A 176 -1.50 -15.36 16.78
CA GLY A 176 -1.45 -14.20 17.65
C GLY A 176 -1.32 -12.89 16.88
N PHE A 177 -0.47 -12.85 15.87
CA PHE A 177 -0.32 -11.69 14.99
C PHE A 177 -1.62 -11.40 14.22
N ASN A 178 -2.23 -12.42 13.60
CA ASN A 178 -3.50 -12.28 12.87
C ASN A 178 -4.62 -11.76 13.76
N ASP A 179 -4.78 -12.31 14.98
CA ASP A 179 -5.80 -11.85 15.93
C ASP A 179 -5.57 -10.39 16.35
N ALA A 180 -4.34 -10.06 16.75
CA ALA A 180 -3.97 -8.69 17.14
C ALA A 180 -4.17 -7.70 15.99
N TYR A 181 -3.83 -8.07 14.75
CA TYR A 181 -4.10 -7.28 13.56
C TYR A 181 -5.60 -6.99 13.41
N ASN A 182 -6.41 -8.04 13.43
CA ASN A 182 -7.84 -7.92 13.24
C ASN A 182 -8.51 -7.03 14.31
N ARG A 183 -8.09 -7.14 15.56
CA ARG A 183 -8.60 -6.30 16.66
C ARG A 183 -8.09 -4.85 16.58
N ALA A 184 -6.82 -4.67 16.25
CA ALA A 184 -6.22 -3.34 16.19
C ALA A 184 -6.83 -2.48 15.07
N PHE A 185 -7.16 -3.11 13.93
CA PHE A 185 -7.63 -2.42 12.73
C PHE A 185 -9.14 -2.47 12.51
N ALA A 186 -9.93 -3.12 13.39
CA ALA A 186 -11.37 -3.31 13.24
C ALA A 186 -12.18 -2.02 12.94
N SER A 187 -11.70 -0.87 13.38
CA SER A 187 -12.33 0.44 13.15
C SER A 187 -11.69 1.27 12.01
N HIS A 188 -10.73 0.70 11.29
CA HIS A 188 -10.07 1.43 10.21
C HIS A 188 -10.94 1.49 8.96
N TYR A 189 -10.72 2.53 8.17
CA TYR A 189 -11.37 2.72 6.88
C TYR A 189 -11.12 1.51 5.97
N HIS A 190 -12.19 0.98 5.37
CA HIS A 190 -12.17 -0.21 4.51
C HIS A 190 -11.52 -1.45 5.15
N TYR A 191 -11.50 -1.51 6.50
CA TYR A 191 -11.00 -2.71 7.16
C TYR A 191 -11.87 -3.93 6.84
N VAL A 192 -11.22 -5.03 6.54
CA VAL A 192 -11.82 -6.36 6.47
C VAL A 192 -11.00 -7.33 7.29
N ARG A 193 -11.68 -8.27 7.92
CA ARG A 193 -11.02 -9.30 8.69
C ARG A 193 -10.09 -10.12 7.82
N SER A 194 -8.81 -10.11 8.15
CA SER A 194 -7.80 -10.95 7.53
C SER A 194 -7.93 -12.39 8.04
N SER A 195 -7.93 -13.34 7.12
CA SER A 195 -7.85 -14.76 7.47
C SER A 195 -6.44 -15.14 7.92
N LEU A 196 -6.30 -16.28 8.58
CA LEU A 196 -4.98 -16.81 8.93
C LEU A 196 -4.15 -17.13 7.66
N GLU A 197 -4.82 -17.55 6.59
CA GLU A 197 -4.17 -17.82 5.31
C GLU A 197 -3.63 -16.55 4.65
N ASP A 198 -4.37 -15.44 4.67
CA ASP A 198 -3.87 -14.14 4.19
C ASP A 198 -2.60 -13.74 4.93
N THR A 199 -2.59 -13.92 6.26
CA THR A 199 -1.42 -13.63 7.07
C THR A 199 -0.25 -14.57 6.74
N ARG A 200 -0.52 -15.84 6.44
CA ARG A 200 0.48 -16.81 5.99
C ARG A 200 1.10 -16.40 4.65
N VAL A 201 0.28 -15.98 3.69
CA VAL A 201 0.74 -15.45 2.40
C VAL A 201 1.68 -14.25 2.60
N ILE A 202 1.32 -13.31 3.48
CA ILE A 202 2.17 -12.14 3.77
C ILE A 202 3.50 -12.55 4.38
N THR A 203 3.51 -13.50 5.33
CA THR A 203 4.75 -13.97 6.00
C THR A 203 5.62 -14.88 5.14
N ALA A 204 5.08 -15.41 4.04
CA ALA A 204 5.81 -16.21 3.06
C ALA A 204 6.43 -15.38 1.92
N GLN A 205 6.15 -14.07 1.83
CA GLN A 205 6.70 -13.22 0.79
C GLN A 205 8.22 -13.11 0.90
N ARG A 206 8.92 -13.05 -0.25
CA ARG A 206 10.40 -13.04 -0.33
C ARG A 206 11.06 -11.92 0.50
N HIS A 207 10.42 -10.79 0.61
CA HIS A 207 10.93 -9.62 1.35
C HIS A 207 10.48 -9.59 2.83
N PHE A 208 9.68 -10.55 3.28
CA PHE A 208 9.32 -10.65 4.69
C PHE A 208 10.53 -10.99 5.54
N ARG A 209 10.69 -10.28 6.63
CA ARG A 209 11.80 -10.47 7.58
C ARG A 209 11.22 -10.86 8.94
N PRO A 210 11.39 -12.14 9.37
CA PRO A 210 10.93 -12.60 10.68
C PRO A 210 11.45 -11.73 11.83
N ASP A 211 12.73 -11.37 11.79
CA ASP A 211 13.38 -10.48 12.75
C ASP A 211 12.89 -9.03 12.70
N GLY A 212 12.21 -8.63 11.60
CA GLY A 212 11.56 -7.33 11.42
C GLY A 212 10.11 -7.29 11.91
N LEU A 213 9.56 -8.36 12.47
CA LEU A 213 8.23 -8.40 13.08
C LEU A 213 8.34 -8.62 14.59
N ALA A 214 8.05 -7.57 15.35
CA ALA A 214 7.90 -7.64 16.81
C ALA A 214 6.44 -7.91 17.18
N LEU A 215 6.24 -8.82 18.11
CA LEU A 215 4.95 -9.17 18.71
C LEU A 215 5.02 -8.89 20.21
N ALA A 216 4.09 -8.07 20.71
CA ALA A 216 3.99 -7.70 22.12
C ALA A 216 2.90 -8.53 22.79
N TYR A 217 3.26 -9.23 23.84
CA TYR A 217 2.37 -10.12 24.59
C TYR A 217 2.08 -9.58 25.98
N ARG A 218 0.83 -9.68 26.38
CA ARG A 218 0.42 -9.61 27.79
C ARG A 218 0.01 -11.01 28.19
N GLU A 219 0.77 -11.63 29.10
CA GLU A 219 0.67 -13.06 29.35
C GLU A 219 0.87 -13.86 28.05
N ASP A 220 -0.15 -14.59 27.61
CA ASP A 220 -0.14 -15.41 26.40
C ASP A 220 -0.83 -14.74 25.19
N GLU A 221 -1.43 -13.57 25.37
CA GLU A 221 -2.18 -12.87 24.36
C GLU A 221 -1.31 -11.84 23.62
N CYS A 222 -1.32 -11.89 22.30
CA CYS A 222 -0.68 -10.85 21.47
C CYS A 222 -1.55 -9.57 21.48
N VAL A 223 -1.01 -8.50 22.07
CA VAL A 223 -1.74 -7.23 22.26
C VAL A 223 -1.19 -6.09 21.42
N GLY A 224 -0.14 -6.34 20.64
CA GLY A 224 0.41 -5.33 19.75
C GLY A 224 1.53 -5.90 18.88
N PHE A 225 1.83 -5.19 17.81
CA PHE A 225 2.84 -5.62 16.83
C PHE A 225 3.44 -4.42 16.10
N CYS A 226 4.64 -4.63 15.55
CA CYS A 226 5.29 -3.74 14.60
C CYS A 226 5.98 -4.60 13.54
N ARG A 227 5.55 -4.46 12.28
CA ARG A 227 6.17 -5.12 11.13
C ARG A 227 6.92 -4.08 10.31
N ASN A 228 8.19 -4.31 10.13
CA ASN A 228 9.04 -3.53 9.26
C ASN A 228 9.20 -4.23 7.91
N ALA A 229 9.43 -3.46 6.87
CA ALA A 229 9.67 -3.96 5.53
C ALA A 229 10.86 -3.26 4.88
N ARG A 230 11.55 -4.01 4.05
CA ARG A 230 12.70 -3.55 3.26
C ARG A 230 12.44 -3.89 1.80
N TYR A 231 11.69 -3.02 1.12
CA TYR A 231 11.45 -3.09 -0.33
C TYR A 231 12.56 -2.37 -1.13
N GLY A 232 13.80 -2.46 -0.67
CA GLY A 232 14.88 -1.61 -1.08
C GLY A 232 15.10 -0.51 -0.05
N ASP A 233 15.47 0.66 -0.49
CA ASP A 233 15.85 1.80 0.32
C ASP A 233 14.90 2.99 0.01
N PRO A 234 14.24 3.66 0.97
CA PRO A 234 14.36 3.57 2.43
C PRO A 234 13.55 2.44 3.08
N GLY A 235 13.81 2.18 4.38
CA GLY A 235 13.06 1.20 5.16
C GLY A 235 11.69 1.72 5.60
N GLU A 236 10.72 0.82 5.71
CA GLU A 236 9.33 1.13 6.03
C GLU A 236 8.90 0.50 7.37
N VAL A 237 8.31 1.29 8.26
CA VAL A 237 7.41 0.74 9.28
C VAL A 237 6.08 0.42 8.59
N ALA A 238 6.00 -0.80 8.06
CA ALA A 238 4.93 -1.18 7.13
C ALA A 238 3.59 -1.44 7.83
N LEU A 239 3.63 -1.87 9.10
CA LEU A 239 2.42 -2.13 9.87
C LEU A 239 2.72 -2.01 11.36
N ILE A 240 1.94 -1.21 12.08
CA ILE A 240 2.03 -1.06 13.52
C ILE A 240 0.63 -0.96 14.12
N GLY A 241 0.36 -1.70 15.18
CA GLY A 241 -0.93 -1.69 15.83
C GLY A 241 -0.88 -2.14 17.27
N THR A 242 -1.87 -1.68 18.05
CA THR A 242 -2.16 -2.15 19.39
C THR A 242 -3.65 -2.43 19.51
N VAL A 243 -4.01 -3.54 20.14
CA VAL A 243 -5.42 -3.84 20.41
C VAL A 243 -6.03 -2.74 21.28
N PRO A 244 -7.36 -2.48 21.21
CA PRO A 244 -7.99 -1.39 21.95
C PRO A 244 -7.64 -1.38 23.44
N GLU A 245 -7.60 -2.55 24.08
CA GLU A 245 -7.36 -2.74 25.52
C GLU A 245 -5.90 -2.50 25.95
N ALA A 246 -4.99 -2.39 24.98
CA ALA A 246 -3.58 -2.06 25.19
C ALA A 246 -3.21 -0.66 24.72
N ARG A 247 -4.20 0.18 24.39
CA ARG A 247 -3.97 1.59 24.04
C ARG A 247 -3.76 2.45 25.30
N GLY A 248 -3.13 3.61 25.12
CA GLY A 248 -2.94 4.60 26.19
C GLY A 248 -1.81 4.28 27.19
N ILE A 249 -1.23 3.07 27.21
CA ILE A 249 -0.17 2.67 28.13
C ILE A 249 1.26 2.88 27.60
N GLY A 250 1.42 3.51 26.43
CA GLY A 250 2.73 3.74 25.80
C GLY A 250 3.24 2.63 24.89
N LEU A 251 2.51 1.50 24.74
CA LEU A 251 2.93 0.36 23.92
C LEU A 251 3.18 0.72 22.46
N GLY A 252 2.30 1.49 21.84
CA GLY A 252 2.48 1.92 20.44
C GLY A 252 3.76 2.72 20.22
N ARG A 253 4.14 3.58 21.18
CA ARG A 253 5.41 4.33 21.14
C ARG A 253 6.61 3.41 21.26
N ALA A 254 6.57 2.46 22.16
CA ALA A 254 7.65 1.50 22.34
C ALA A 254 7.86 0.63 21.10
N LEU A 255 6.77 0.15 20.49
CA LEU A 255 6.79 -0.59 19.22
C LEU A 255 7.34 0.25 18.07
N LEU A 256 6.91 1.52 17.94
CA LEU A 256 7.43 2.42 16.90
C LEU A 256 8.94 2.65 17.06
N ARG A 257 9.40 2.91 18.28
CA ARG A 257 10.84 3.10 18.56
C ARG A 257 11.63 1.84 18.24
N TRP A 258 11.11 0.66 18.56
CA TRP A 258 11.74 -0.59 18.20
C TRP A 258 11.84 -0.73 16.67
N GLY A 259 10.76 -0.47 15.94
CA GLY A 259 10.74 -0.54 14.47
C GLY A 259 11.72 0.41 13.82
N VAL A 260 11.75 1.67 14.28
CA VAL A 260 12.70 2.67 13.77
C VAL A 260 14.15 2.26 14.06
N ALA A 261 14.46 1.77 15.27
CA ALA A 261 15.80 1.31 15.63
C ALA A 261 16.23 0.15 14.72
N TRP A 262 15.37 -0.85 14.53
CA TRP A 262 15.64 -1.99 13.64
C TRP A 262 15.90 -1.56 12.19
N LEU A 263 15.17 -0.56 11.68
CA LEU A 263 15.35 -0.05 10.33
C LEU A 263 16.63 0.79 10.20
N GLN A 264 17.00 1.55 11.20
CA GLN A 264 18.17 2.44 11.16
C GLN A 264 19.50 1.71 11.33
N ASP A 265 19.52 0.52 11.92
CA ASP A 265 20.76 -0.27 12.12
C ASP A 265 21.45 -0.60 10.78
N ASP A 266 20.67 -0.69 9.67
CA ASP A 266 21.20 -1.05 8.35
C ASP A 266 21.11 0.09 7.30
N PHE A 267 20.45 1.22 7.61
CA PHE A 267 20.15 2.23 6.59
C PHE A 267 20.66 3.62 6.94
N ALA A 268 21.43 4.17 6.01
CA ALA A 268 21.83 5.59 6.02
C ALA A 268 20.74 6.52 5.43
N ARG A 269 19.44 6.17 5.52
CA ARG A 269 18.34 6.93 4.91
C ARG A 269 17.16 7.09 5.85
N PRO A 270 16.26 8.06 5.60
CA PRO A 270 15.05 8.24 6.39
C PRO A 270 14.21 6.96 6.47
N VAL A 271 13.59 6.77 7.64
CA VAL A 271 12.57 5.74 7.84
C VAL A 271 11.22 6.34 7.48
N TYR A 272 10.38 5.61 6.76
CA TYR A 272 9.04 6.08 6.44
C TYR A 272 7.95 5.14 6.93
N LEU A 273 6.74 5.66 6.95
CA LEU A 273 5.49 4.91 7.16
C LEU A 273 4.36 5.56 6.34
N MET A 274 3.31 4.78 6.12
CA MET A 274 2.06 5.28 5.54
C MET A 274 1.00 5.37 6.64
N VAL A 275 0.19 6.43 6.60
CA VAL A 275 -0.88 6.63 7.58
C VAL A 275 -2.10 7.28 6.93
N ASP A 276 -3.28 6.85 7.36
CA ASP A 276 -4.55 7.52 7.06
C ASP A 276 -4.55 8.93 7.68
N GLY A 277 -4.81 9.94 6.86
CA GLY A 277 -4.84 11.35 7.28
C GLY A 277 -5.90 11.68 8.34
N GLU A 278 -6.90 10.81 8.52
CA GLU A 278 -7.92 10.95 9.56
C GLU A 278 -7.59 10.19 10.85
N ASN A 279 -6.49 9.43 10.88
CA ASN A 279 -6.05 8.73 12.10
C ASN A 279 -5.26 9.68 13.02
N GLU A 280 -5.95 10.61 13.66
CA GLU A 280 -5.33 11.62 14.54
C GLU A 280 -4.47 11.02 15.66
N SER A 281 -4.87 9.85 16.19
CA SER A 281 -4.13 9.19 17.26
C SER A 281 -2.75 8.74 16.80
N ALA A 282 -2.68 8.09 15.64
CA ALA A 282 -1.41 7.68 15.02
C ALA A 282 -0.57 8.90 14.62
N LEU A 283 -1.20 9.92 14.05
CA LEU A 283 -0.52 11.15 13.64
C LEU A 283 0.14 11.88 14.80
N ARG A 284 -0.53 11.98 15.95
CA ARG A 284 0.05 12.55 17.16
C ARG A 284 1.26 11.75 17.62
N LEU A 285 1.17 10.43 17.63
CA LEU A 285 2.28 9.54 17.96
C LEU A 285 3.46 9.75 17.02
N TYR A 286 3.25 9.66 15.72
CA TYR A 286 4.33 9.75 14.73
C TYR A 286 5.03 11.11 14.76
N ARG A 287 4.27 12.21 14.84
CA ARG A 287 4.84 13.56 14.99
C ARG A 287 5.67 13.69 16.26
N SER A 288 5.24 13.13 17.39
CA SER A 288 5.98 13.15 18.65
C SER A 288 7.29 12.36 18.61
N GLU A 289 7.42 11.41 17.68
CA GLU A 289 8.63 10.62 17.45
C GLU A 289 9.46 11.14 16.25
N GLY A 290 9.15 12.35 15.76
CA GLY A 290 9.96 13.06 14.77
C GLY A 290 9.60 12.76 13.30
N PHE A 291 8.48 12.10 13.03
CA PHE A 291 7.99 11.93 11.68
C PHE A 291 7.30 13.19 11.17
N GLN A 292 7.54 13.53 9.91
CA GLN A 292 6.92 14.64 9.21
C GLN A 292 6.27 14.16 7.91
N VAL A 293 5.22 14.83 7.47
CA VAL A 293 4.58 14.51 6.17
C VAL A 293 5.54 14.89 5.06
N ALA A 294 5.96 13.90 4.27
CA ALA A 294 6.82 14.08 3.12
C ALA A 294 6.01 14.09 1.81
N LEU A 295 5.01 13.23 1.69
CA LEU A 295 4.14 13.14 0.51
C LEU A 295 2.69 12.91 0.95
N THR A 296 1.75 13.48 0.19
CA THR A 296 0.32 13.20 0.32
C THR A 296 -0.16 12.36 -0.84
N ARG A 297 -0.86 11.26 -0.55
CA ARG A 297 -1.55 10.47 -1.54
C ARG A 297 -3.03 10.76 -1.48
N LEU A 298 -3.54 11.36 -2.56
CA LEU A 298 -4.97 11.62 -2.73
C LEU A 298 -5.67 10.32 -3.15
N HIS A 299 -6.81 10.05 -2.55
CA HIS A 299 -7.71 8.96 -2.94
C HIS A 299 -9.05 9.50 -3.41
N TRP A 300 -9.51 8.99 -4.52
CA TRP A 300 -10.81 9.31 -5.10
C TRP A 300 -11.60 8.03 -5.29
N SER A 301 -12.92 8.13 -5.15
CA SER A 301 -13.86 7.03 -5.35
C SER A 301 -15.05 7.46 -6.21
N ARG A 302 -15.61 6.52 -6.92
CA ARG A 302 -16.95 6.57 -7.51
C ARG A 302 -17.60 5.19 -7.45
N ALA A 303 -18.93 5.12 -7.55
CA ALA A 303 -19.60 3.84 -7.71
C ALA A 303 -19.17 3.17 -9.02
N ILE A 304 -19.19 1.83 -9.06
CA ILE A 304 -18.87 1.08 -10.27
C ILE A 304 -20.12 0.94 -11.14
N GLY A 305 -20.00 1.21 -12.43
CA GLY A 305 -21.09 1.17 -13.38
C GLY A 305 -21.91 2.46 -13.48
N ASP A 306 -21.43 3.57 -12.93
CA ASP A 306 -21.96 4.92 -13.11
C ASP A 306 -21.32 5.62 -14.32
#